data_fc0714c45f7bf09329ae2be670ccfffd
#
_entry.id   fc0714c45f7bf09329ae2be670ccfffd
#
_cell.length_a   1.000
_cell.length_b   1.000
_cell.length_c   1.000
_cell.angle_alpha   90.00
_cell.angle_beta   90.00
_cell.angle_gamma   90.00
#
_symmetry.space_group_name_H-M   'P 1'
#
loop_
_entity.id
_entity.type
_entity.pdbx_description
1 polymer ?
#
loop_
_entity_poly.entity_id
_entity_poly.type
_entity_poly.pdbx_seq_one_letter_code
_entity_poly.pdbx_strand_id
1 'polypeptide(L)'
;MENRFLTYKNSTFSYQVFGTGARPVICFHGYGEETAVFEFLGNYAGNQFIFYAIDLPYHGRTKWNEKLPFTINELQYIIQEILEQNNFKLFTDSDGQATKHKFTLLGFSLGGRIALSLYQAIPQQTERLLLLAPDGLKTNFWYCLATQTWLGNKLFSFTMKHPAWFFGLLKALHKTGLVNAGIFRFVNYYIGENEDRRLLYNRWTTLRKLKPDLSSIRSFILKYKTRVRLIYGNHDRIFLSSVGEKFITGIEEQSTITVIHSGHQVLHEKHAAEILPLLFD
;
A
#
# COMPACT_ATOMS: atom_id res chain seq x y z
N MET A 1 15.49 5.80 -14.82
CA MET A 1 15.93 4.46 -14.33
C MET A 1 15.21 3.35 -15.06
N GLU A 2 15.80 2.14 -15.10
CA GLU A 2 15.24 1.03 -15.87
C GLU A 2 14.25 0.20 -15.05
N ASN A 3 13.09 -0.14 -15.65
CA ASN A 3 12.16 -1.06 -15.03
C ASN A 3 12.70 -2.49 -15.14
N ARG A 4 12.68 -3.20 -14.03
CA ARG A 4 12.99 -4.62 -13.95
C ARG A 4 11.71 -5.43 -13.89
N PHE A 5 11.78 -6.67 -14.31
CA PHE A 5 10.61 -7.53 -14.41
C PHE A 5 10.85 -8.88 -13.75
N LEU A 6 9.85 -9.36 -13.04
CA LEU A 6 9.78 -10.70 -12.46
C LEU A 6 8.59 -11.44 -13.05
N THR A 7 8.81 -12.64 -13.57
CA THR A 7 7.72 -13.51 -14.02
C THR A 7 7.19 -14.33 -12.86
N TYR A 8 5.87 -14.30 -12.68
CA TYR A 8 5.13 -15.12 -11.74
C TYR A 8 3.96 -15.81 -12.45
N LYS A 9 4.07 -17.12 -12.69
CA LYS A 9 3.09 -17.90 -13.47
C LYS A 9 2.80 -17.24 -14.82
N ASN A 10 1.56 -16.77 -15.05
CA ASN A 10 1.15 -16.05 -16.26
C ASN A 10 1.24 -14.52 -16.14
N SER A 11 1.73 -14.04 -15.00
CA SER A 11 1.80 -12.63 -14.64
C SER A 11 3.23 -12.11 -14.71
N THR A 12 3.39 -10.80 -14.89
CA THR A 12 4.68 -10.13 -14.87
C THR A 12 4.60 -8.96 -13.90
N PHE A 13 5.47 -8.96 -12.89
CA PHE A 13 5.63 -7.86 -11.96
C PHE A 13 6.72 -6.92 -12.44
N SER A 14 6.42 -5.63 -12.49
CA SER A 14 7.39 -4.57 -12.67
C SER A 14 7.86 -4.06 -11.33
N TYR A 15 9.15 -3.80 -11.20
CA TYR A 15 9.72 -3.16 -10.05
C TYR A 15 10.90 -2.27 -10.45
N GLN A 16 11.22 -1.30 -9.59
CA GLN A 16 12.39 -0.45 -9.75
C GLN A 16 13.27 -0.52 -8.51
N VAL A 17 14.57 -0.30 -8.72
CA VAL A 17 15.56 -0.28 -7.64
C VAL A 17 16.23 1.08 -7.64
N PHE A 18 16.17 1.76 -6.50
CA PHE A 18 16.75 3.08 -6.28
C PHE A 18 17.81 3.01 -5.18
N GLY A 19 18.97 3.62 -5.43
CA GLY A 19 20.08 3.62 -4.48
C GLY A 19 20.93 2.35 -4.55
N THR A 20 22.04 2.36 -3.78
CA THR A 20 23.06 1.30 -3.74
C THR A 20 23.50 0.98 -2.30
N GLY A 21 22.83 1.57 -1.31
CA GLY A 21 23.17 1.39 0.11
C GLY A 21 22.86 -0.02 0.61
N ALA A 22 23.34 -0.33 1.80
CA ALA A 22 23.25 -1.66 2.39
C ALA A 22 21.94 -1.93 3.15
N ARG A 23 21.09 -0.90 3.36
CA ARG A 23 19.84 -1.02 4.14
C ARG A 23 18.63 -1.14 3.20
N PRO A 24 18.01 -2.31 3.10
CA PRO A 24 16.90 -2.50 2.18
C PRO A 24 15.59 -1.88 2.67
N VAL A 25 14.88 -1.25 1.76
CA VAL A 25 13.54 -0.69 1.96
C VAL A 25 12.62 -1.25 0.88
N ILE A 26 11.57 -1.93 1.27
CA ILE A 26 10.54 -2.43 0.35
C ILE A 26 9.41 -1.41 0.32
N CYS A 27 9.10 -0.90 -0.88
CA CYS A 27 8.20 0.22 -1.08
C CYS A 27 6.93 -0.17 -1.83
N PHE A 28 5.78 0.24 -1.28
CA PHE A 28 4.46 0.05 -1.87
C PHE A 28 3.76 1.39 -2.07
N HIS A 29 3.41 1.70 -3.31
CA HIS A 29 2.79 2.95 -3.74
C HIS A 29 1.27 3.02 -3.42
N GLY A 30 0.68 4.19 -3.63
CA GLY A 30 -0.74 4.45 -3.46
C GLY A 30 -1.61 3.93 -4.62
N TYR A 31 -2.93 4.09 -4.46
CA TYR A 31 -3.89 3.73 -5.50
C TYR A 31 -3.72 4.59 -6.75
N GLY A 32 -3.55 3.95 -7.90
CA GLY A 32 -3.39 4.63 -9.19
C GLY A 32 -1.98 5.16 -9.47
N GLU A 33 -1.04 4.92 -8.58
CA GLU A 33 0.37 5.31 -8.74
C GLU A 33 1.23 4.15 -9.28
N GLU A 34 2.51 4.41 -9.41
CA GLU A 34 3.54 3.47 -9.86
C GLU A 34 4.86 3.68 -9.10
N THR A 35 5.83 2.83 -9.33
CA THR A 35 7.12 2.80 -8.62
C THR A 35 7.92 4.09 -8.71
N ALA A 36 7.75 4.90 -9.77
CA ALA A 36 8.48 6.15 -9.97
C ALA A 36 8.28 7.19 -8.85
N VAL A 37 7.18 7.12 -8.09
CA VAL A 37 6.92 8.04 -6.97
C VAL A 37 7.96 7.96 -5.84
N PHE A 38 8.78 6.90 -5.82
CA PHE A 38 9.85 6.69 -4.82
C PHE A 38 11.23 7.14 -5.28
N GLU A 39 11.40 7.58 -6.53
CA GLU A 39 12.70 7.91 -7.12
C GLU A 39 13.49 8.94 -6.30
N PHE A 40 12.82 9.95 -5.78
CA PHE A 40 13.45 10.99 -4.97
C PHE A 40 14.12 10.43 -3.70
N LEU A 41 13.58 9.36 -3.10
CA LEU A 41 14.21 8.71 -1.94
C LEU A 41 15.58 8.12 -2.29
N GLY A 42 15.69 7.53 -3.48
CA GLY A 42 16.97 7.05 -4.00
C GLY A 42 17.96 8.20 -4.25
N ASN A 43 17.49 9.34 -4.73
CA ASN A 43 18.33 10.51 -4.97
C ASN A 43 18.90 11.11 -3.68
N TYR A 44 18.09 11.15 -2.61
CA TYR A 44 18.49 11.76 -1.33
C TYR A 44 19.17 10.81 -0.33
N ALA A 45 18.79 9.54 -0.31
CA ALA A 45 19.24 8.57 0.70
C ALA A 45 19.81 7.26 0.10
N GLY A 46 19.95 7.18 -1.22
CA GLY A 46 20.38 5.97 -1.92
C GLY A 46 21.82 5.53 -1.68
N ASN A 47 22.65 6.34 -1.04
CA ASN A 47 24.00 5.96 -0.58
C ASN A 47 23.98 5.08 0.68
N GLN A 48 22.89 5.14 1.49
CA GLN A 48 22.73 4.36 2.72
C GLN A 48 21.66 3.27 2.59
N PHE A 49 20.64 3.53 1.77
CA PHE A 49 19.51 2.64 1.53
C PHE A 49 19.48 2.14 0.10
N ILE A 50 18.86 0.99 -0.08
CA ILE A 50 18.45 0.46 -1.38
C ILE A 50 16.93 0.25 -1.34
N PHE A 51 16.22 0.92 -2.24
CA PHE A 51 14.76 0.92 -2.28
C PHE A 51 14.26 -0.01 -3.39
N TYR A 52 13.50 -1.02 -3.01
CA TYR A 52 12.81 -1.95 -3.93
C TYR A 52 11.36 -1.51 -4.02
N ALA A 53 11.02 -0.73 -5.03
CA ALA A 53 9.67 -0.27 -5.28
C ALA A 53 8.96 -1.23 -6.25
N ILE A 54 7.75 -1.67 -5.92
CA ILE A 54 7.04 -2.73 -6.64
C ILE A 54 5.71 -2.18 -7.16
N ASP A 55 5.47 -2.30 -8.47
CA ASP A 55 4.17 -2.01 -9.06
C ASP A 55 3.16 -3.10 -8.64
N LEU A 56 2.12 -2.70 -7.92
CA LEU A 56 1.06 -3.60 -7.47
C LEU A 56 0.23 -4.15 -8.65
N PRO A 57 -0.51 -5.26 -8.50
CA PRO A 57 -1.42 -5.75 -9.54
C PRO A 57 -2.32 -4.66 -10.10
N TYR A 58 -2.39 -4.55 -11.43
CA TYR A 58 -3.11 -3.52 -12.21
C TYR A 58 -2.63 -2.08 -12.00
N HIS A 59 -1.37 -1.91 -11.56
CA HIS A 59 -0.72 -0.59 -11.47
C HIS A 59 0.59 -0.60 -12.25
N GLY A 60 1.04 0.58 -12.65
CA GLY A 60 2.28 0.77 -13.38
C GLY A 60 2.39 -0.17 -14.58
N ARG A 61 3.48 -0.92 -14.65
CA ARG A 61 3.73 -1.89 -15.73
C ARG A 61 3.48 -3.35 -15.32
N THR A 62 2.99 -3.61 -14.11
CA THR A 62 2.63 -4.96 -13.65
C THR A 62 1.40 -5.48 -14.38
N LYS A 63 1.53 -6.67 -14.99
CA LYS A 63 0.45 -7.42 -15.66
C LYS A 63 0.05 -8.59 -14.77
N TRP A 64 -1.10 -8.48 -14.11
CA TRP A 64 -1.68 -9.56 -13.33
C TRP A 64 -2.68 -10.33 -14.18
N ASN A 65 -2.35 -11.57 -14.54
CA ASN A 65 -3.13 -12.43 -15.41
C ASN A 65 -3.71 -13.66 -14.69
N GLU A 66 -3.55 -13.72 -13.38
CA GLU A 66 -4.12 -14.81 -12.58
C GLU A 66 -5.62 -14.54 -12.31
N LYS A 67 -6.41 -15.61 -12.31
CA LYS A 67 -7.86 -15.52 -12.00
C LYS A 67 -8.14 -15.40 -10.51
N LEU A 68 -7.18 -15.76 -9.67
CA LEU A 68 -7.29 -15.78 -8.21
C LEU A 68 -7.00 -14.39 -7.62
N PRO A 69 -7.51 -14.08 -6.41
CA PRO A 69 -7.07 -12.90 -5.69
C PRO A 69 -5.56 -12.96 -5.42
N PHE A 70 -4.93 -11.79 -5.42
CA PHE A 70 -3.57 -11.63 -4.94
C PHE A 70 -3.56 -11.71 -3.41
N THR A 71 -2.84 -12.68 -2.86
CA THR A 71 -2.81 -12.98 -1.42
C THR A 71 -1.44 -12.68 -0.81
N ILE A 72 -1.34 -12.90 0.49
CA ILE A 72 -0.07 -12.71 1.20
C ILE A 72 1.01 -13.69 0.72
N ASN A 73 0.63 -14.89 0.29
CA ASN A 73 1.59 -15.89 -0.20
C ASN A 73 2.23 -15.45 -1.52
N GLU A 74 1.42 -14.93 -2.46
CA GLU A 74 1.94 -14.36 -3.69
C GLU A 74 2.85 -13.14 -3.39
N LEU A 75 2.44 -12.26 -2.48
CA LEU A 75 3.22 -11.09 -2.11
C LEU A 75 4.59 -11.49 -1.52
N GLN A 76 4.60 -12.44 -0.58
CA GLN A 76 5.85 -12.95 0.02
C GLN A 76 6.78 -13.56 -1.03
N TYR A 77 6.23 -14.39 -1.91
CA TYR A 77 7.00 -15.01 -3.00
C TYR A 77 7.63 -13.94 -3.91
N ILE A 78 6.82 -12.95 -4.38
CA ILE A 78 7.30 -11.88 -5.25
C ILE A 78 8.44 -11.09 -4.60
N ILE A 79 8.30 -10.75 -3.32
CA ILE A 79 9.33 -10.01 -2.59
C ILE A 79 10.58 -10.84 -2.41
N GLN A 80 10.45 -12.10 -2.06
CA GLN A 80 11.59 -13.01 -1.93
C GLN A 80 12.38 -13.08 -3.23
N GLU A 81 11.71 -13.35 -4.35
CA GLU A 81 12.35 -13.45 -5.66
C GLU A 81 13.03 -12.13 -6.07
N ILE A 82 12.38 -10.98 -5.85
CA ILE A 82 12.98 -9.67 -6.14
C ILE A 82 14.27 -9.48 -5.34
N LEU A 83 14.26 -9.80 -4.06
CA LEU A 83 15.41 -9.63 -3.19
C LEU A 83 16.54 -10.61 -3.56
N GLU A 84 16.21 -11.86 -3.86
CA GLU A 84 17.19 -12.88 -4.30
C GLU A 84 17.84 -12.51 -5.65
N GLN A 85 17.06 -12.01 -6.62
CA GLN A 85 17.60 -11.48 -7.88
C GLN A 85 18.56 -10.31 -7.70
N ASN A 86 18.47 -9.62 -6.57
CA ASN A 86 19.34 -8.50 -6.20
C ASN A 86 20.39 -8.89 -5.14
N ASN A 87 20.69 -10.19 -4.99
CA ASN A 87 21.67 -10.75 -4.05
C ASN A 87 21.39 -10.45 -2.57
N PHE A 88 20.15 -10.16 -2.21
CA PHE A 88 19.74 -9.97 -0.83
C PHE A 88 18.99 -11.21 -0.31
N LYS A 89 19.62 -11.95 0.60
CA LYS A 89 19.02 -13.17 1.20
C LYS A 89 18.20 -12.83 2.41
N LEU A 90 16.88 -13.09 2.37
CA LEU A 90 15.94 -12.79 3.44
C LEU A 90 15.83 -13.89 4.50
N PHE A 91 15.84 -15.14 4.10
CA PHE A 91 15.37 -16.23 4.94
C PHE A 91 16.48 -17.10 5.52
N THR A 92 17.49 -17.40 4.71
CA THR A 92 18.64 -18.21 5.14
C THR A 92 19.93 -17.67 4.54
N ASP A 93 21.03 -17.77 5.30
CA ASP A 93 22.38 -17.58 4.76
C ASP A 93 22.82 -18.81 3.93
N SER A 94 24.07 -18.77 3.44
CA SER A 94 24.65 -19.89 2.69
C SER A 94 24.69 -21.21 3.46
N ASP A 95 24.62 -21.14 4.79
CA ASP A 95 24.74 -22.28 5.70
C ASP A 95 23.38 -22.74 6.24
N GLY A 96 22.25 -22.18 5.69
CA GLY A 96 20.90 -22.54 6.07
C GLY A 96 20.43 -21.93 7.40
N GLN A 97 21.20 -21.01 8.00
CA GLN A 97 20.79 -20.31 9.20
C GLN A 97 19.91 -19.10 8.85
N ALA A 98 18.93 -18.78 9.73
CA ALA A 98 18.08 -17.61 9.56
C ALA A 98 18.92 -16.34 9.49
N THR A 99 18.82 -15.58 8.39
CA THR A 99 19.55 -14.33 8.25
C THR A 99 19.12 -13.32 9.32
N LYS A 100 20.08 -12.61 9.90
CA LYS A 100 19.82 -11.47 10.80
C LYS A 100 19.45 -10.19 10.04
N HIS A 101 19.41 -10.26 8.71
CA HIS A 101 19.12 -9.08 7.89
C HIS A 101 17.65 -8.70 8.02
N LYS A 102 17.42 -7.45 8.40
CA LYS A 102 16.10 -6.86 8.50
C LYS A 102 15.95 -5.75 7.45
N PHE A 103 14.72 -5.49 7.07
CA PHE A 103 14.39 -4.43 6.13
C PHE A 103 13.34 -3.47 6.70
N THR A 104 13.24 -2.31 6.08
CA THR A 104 12.15 -1.36 6.32
C THR A 104 11.02 -1.63 5.31
N LEU A 105 9.78 -1.62 5.79
CA LEU A 105 8.60 -1.57 4.92
C LEU A 105 8.11 -0.13 4.85
N LEU A 106 8.02 0.41 3.63
CA LEU A 106 7.49 1.72 3.34
C LEU A 106 6.19 1.58 2.55
N GLY A 107 5.10 2.13 3.06
CA GLY A 107 3.81 2.08 2.39
C GLY A 107 3.10 3.42 2.37
N PHE A 108 2.69 3.88 1.19
CA PHE A 108 1.88 5.07 1.02
C PHE A 108 0.43 4.69 0.69
N SER A 109 -0.54 5.27 1.39
CA SER A 109 -1.97 5.08 1.12
C SER A 109 -2.33 3.59 1.03
N LEU A 110 -2.81 3.07 -0.12
CA LEU A 110 -3.02 1.65 -0.39
C LEU A 110 -1.79 0.80 -0.01
N GLY A 111 -0.59 1.28 -0.32
CA GLY A 111 0.67 0.62 0.04
C GLY A 111 0.85 0.42 1.53
N GLY A 112 0.25 1.28 2.37
CA GLY A 112 0.24 1.10 3.82
C GLY A 112 -0.48 -0.19 4.24
N ARG A 113 -1.63 -0.49 3.65
CA ARG A 113 -2.36 -1.75 3.86
C ARG A 113 -1.54 -2.96 3.41
N ILE A 114 -0.84 -2.84 2.29
CA ILE A 114 0.02 -3.91 1.76
C ILE A 114 1.21 -4.15 2.70
N ALA A 115 1.88 -3.07 3.14
CA ALA A 115 3.00 -3.13 4.09
C ALA A 115 2.57 -3.75 5.44
N LEU A 116 1.42 -3.37 5.98
CA LEU A 116 0.87 -3.94 7.21
C LEU A 116 0.53 -5.44 7.06
N SER A 117 -0.05 -5.84 5.92
CA SER A 117 -0.34 -7.25 5.63
C SER A 117 0.94 -8.08 5.52
N LEU A 118 1.98 -7.53 4.87
CA LEU A 118 3.28 -8.19 4.78
C LEU A 118 3.97 -8.25 6.14
N TYR A 119 3.95 -7.16 6.90
CA TYR A 119 4.49 -7.16 8.25
C TYR A 119 3.87 -8.25 9.13
N GLN A 120 2.57 -8.42 9.08
CA GLN A 120 1.87 -9.47 9.84
C GLN A 120 2.38 -10.88 9.51
N ALA A 121 2.79 -11.11 8.26
CA ALA A 121 3.28 -12.41 7.82
C ALA A 121 4.77 -12.66 8.16
N ILE A 122 5.59 -11.60 8.16
CA ILE A 122 7.05 -11.68 8.39
C ILE A 122 7.55 -10.62 9.39
N PRO A 123 6.98 -10.55 10.60
CA PRO A 123 7.31 -9.49 11.55
C PRO A 123 8.76 -9.54 12.05
N GLN A 124 9.37 -10.73 12.08
CA GLN A 124 10.75 -10.94 12.56
C GLN A 124 11.79 -10.29 11.65
N GLN A 125 11.49 -10.18 10.35
CA GLN A 125 12.39 -9.65 9.32
C GLN A 125 12.22 -8.15 9.12
N THR A 126 11.23 -7.53 9.77
CA THR A 126 10.94 -6.11 9.63
C THR A 126 11.53 -5.33 10.80
N GLU A 127 12.48 -4.45 10.51
CA GLU A 127 13.04 -3.52 11.49
C GLU A 127 12.11 -2.33 11.74
N ARG A 128 11.50 -1.84 10.65
CA ARG A 128 10.72 -0.61 10.67
C ARG A 128 9.52 -0.67 9.72
N LEU A 129 8.43 -0.05 10.19
CA LEU A 129 7.27 0.31 9.36
C LEU A 129 7.24 1.83 9.17
N LEU A 130 7.42 2.31 7.95
CA LEU A 130 7.22 3.71 7.57
C LEU A 130 5.93 3.83 6.77
N LEU A 131 4.91 4.42 7.37
CA LEU A 131 3.54 4.44 6.86
C LEU A 131 3.11 5.88 6.58
N LEU A 132 2.93 6.21 5.31
CA LEU A 132 2.56 7.54 4.82
C LEU A 132 1.07 7.56 4.48
N ALA A 133 0.26 8.30 5.26
CA ALA A 133 -1.20 8.36 5.13
C ALA A 133 -1.84 6.97 4.86
N PRO A 134 -1.56 5.95 5.69
CA PRO A 134 -1.79 4.55 5.34
C PRO A 134 -3.28 4.18 5.31
N ASP A 135 -3.67 3.43 4.29
CA ASP A 135 -4.86 2.57 4.32
C ASP A 135 -4.60 1.34 5.21
N GLY A 136 -5.67 0.70 5.66
CA GLY A 136 -5.60 -0.55 6.44
C GLY A 136 -5.71 -0.36 7.95
N LEU A 137 -5.58 0.87 8.48
CA LEU A 137 -5.78 1.16 9.91
C LEU A 137 -7.25 1.35 10.31
N LYS A 138 -8.13 1.48 9.33
CA LYS A 138 -9.58 1.55 9.54
C LYS A 138 -10.29 0.74 8.46
N THR A 139 -11.27 -0.05 8.87
CA THR A 139 -12.09 -0.80 7.92
C THR A 139 -13.05 0.15 7.19
N ASN A 140 -12.98 0.18 5.86
CA ASN A 140 -13.95 0.87 5.03
C ASN A 140 -15.15 -0.06 4.78
N PHE A 141 -16.32 0.32 5.30
CA PHE A 141 -17.55 -0.47 5.18
C PHE A 141 -17.92 -0.77 3.72
N TRP A 142 -17.89 0.25 2.85
CA TRP A 142 -18.26 0.11 1.45
C TRP A 142 -17.29 -0.79 0.68
N TYR A 143 -15.99 -0.64 0.98
CA TYR A 143 -14.97 -1.55 0.43
C TYR A 143 -15.21 -3.00 0.87
N CYS A 144 -15.50 -3.23 2.15
CA CYS A 144 -15.78 -4.55 2.64
C CYS A 144 -17.05 -5.15 2.02
N LEU A 145 -18.12 -4.38 1.94
CA LEU A 145 -19.37 -4.83 1.30
C LEU A 145 -19.12 -5.21 -0.16
N ALA A 146 -18.45 -4.35 -0.93
CA ALA A 146 -18.20 -4.54 -2.36
C ALA A 146 -17.20 -5.67 -2.66
N THR A 147 -16.29 -6.01 -1.74
CA THR A 147 -15.19 -6.92 -2.06
C THR A 147 -15.18 -8.21 -1.25
N GLN A 148 -15.67 -8.20 0.00
CA GLN A 148 -15.59 -9.35 0.91
C GLN A 148 -16.83 -10.23 0.89
N THR A 149 -17.98 -9.72 0.43
CA THR A 149 -19.20 -10.50 0.30
C THR A 149 -19.42 -10.96 -1.15
N TRP A 150 -19.95 -12.17 -1.33
CA TRP A 150 -20.23 -12.70 -2.66
C TRP A 150 -21.26 -11.84 -3.43
N LEU A 151 -22.36 -11.49 -2.76
CA LEU A 151 -23.42 -10.68 -3.36
C LEU A 151 -22.93 -9.26 -3.66
N GLY A 152 -22.23 -8.64 -2.72
CA GLY A 152 -21.65 -7.31 -2.89
C GLY A 152 -20.65 -7.26 -4.04
N ASN A 153 -19.79 -8.28 -4.17
CA ASN A 153 -18.84 -8.34 -5.28
C ASN A 153 -19.51 -8.56 -6.64
N LYS A 154 -20.57 -9.39 -6.70
CA LYS A 154 -21.38 -9.52 -7.92
C LYS A 154 -22.08 -8.21 -8.30
N LEU A 155 -22.69 -7.52 -7.33
CA LEU A 155 -23.30 -6.21 -7.55
C LEU A 155 -22.28 -5.17 -7.99
N PHE A 156 -21.11 -5.16 -7.35
CA PHE A 156 -19.99 -4.28 -7.72
C PHE A 156 -19.55 -4.54 -9.17
N SER A 157 -19.34 -5.82 -9.55
CA SER A 157 -19.01 -6.21 -10.93
C SER A 157 -20.08 -5.77 -11.92
N PHE A 158 -21.35 -5.99 -11.60
CA PHE A 158 -22.47 -5.58 -12.45
C PHE A 158 -22.52 -4.07 -12.61
N THR A 159 -22.38 -3.31 -11.51
CA THR A 159 -22.38 -1.84 -11.54
C THR A 159 -21.24 -1.28 -12.41
N MET A 160 -20.04 -1.87 -12.30
CA MET A 160 -18.90 -1.41 -13.10
C MET A 160 -19.08 -1.70 -14.61
N LYS A 161 -19.79 -2.77 -14.96
CA LYS A 161 -20.12 -3.11 -16.37
C LYS A 161 -21.32 -2.31 -16.91
N HIS A 162 -22.30 -2.05 -16.07
CA HIS A 162 -23.57 -1.40 -16.42
C HIS A 162 -23.84 -0.21 -15.49
N PRO A 163 -23.09 0.89 -15.59
CA PRO A 163 -23.14 1.96 -14.60
C PRO A 163 -24.37 2.87 -14.67
N ALA A 164 -25.17 2.79 -15.75
CA ALA A 164 -26.28 3.70 -16.00
C ALA A 164 -27.30 3.74 -14.84
N TRP A 165 -27.67 2.58 -14.28
CA TRP A 165 -28.59 2.51 -13.15
C TRP A 165 -28.05 3.20 -11.91
N PHE A 166 -26.75 3.04 -11.64
CA PHE A 166 -26.09 3.64 -10.48
C PHE A 166 -26.00 5.17 -10.62
N PHE A 167 -25.61 5.65 -11.81
CA PHE A 167 -25.62 7.09 -12.08
C PHE A 167 -27.04 7.68 -12.05
N GLY A 168 -28.05 6.94 -12.52
CA GLY A 168 -29.46 7.34 -12.37
C GLY A 168 -29.88 7.50 -10.92
N LEU A 169 -29.54 6.51 -10.07
CA LEU A 169 -29.80 6.57 -8.63
C LEU A 169 -29.03 7.72 -7.98
N LEU A 170 -27.73 7.86 -8.27
CA LEU A 170 -26.89 8.92 -7.73
C LEU A 170 -27.43 10.33 -8.08
N LYS A 171 -27.90 10.51 -9.33
CA LYS A 171 -28.51 11.75 -9.80
C LYS A 171 -29.83 12.05 -9.07
N ALA A 172 -30.66 11.03 -8.83
CA ALA A 172 -31.87 11.17 -8.05
C ALA A 172 -31.59 11.58 -6.61
N LEU A 173 -30.63 10.90 -5.94
CA LEU A 173 -30.20 11.23 -4.57
C LEU A 173 -29.57 12.63 -4.47
N HIS A 174 -28.88 13.07 -5.51
CA HIS A 174 -28.34 14.44 -5.55
C HIS A 174 -29.46 15.49 -5.65
N LYS A 175 -30.50 15.23 -6.44
CA LYS A 175 -31.67 16.12 -6.54
C LYS A 175 -32.45 16.24 -5.22
N THR A 176 -32.49 15.20 -4.39
CA THR A 176 -33.12 15.22 -3.08
C THR A 176 -32.23 15.81 -1.97
N GLY A 177 -31.01 16.23 -2.30
CA GLY A 177 -30.05 16.76 -1.32
C GLY A 177 -29.36 15.71 -0.45
N LEU A 178 -29.66 14.42 -0.62
CA LEU A 178 -29.04 13.31 0.12
C LEU A 178 -27.59 13.06 -0.29
N VAL A 179 -27.20 13.47 -1.49
CA VAL A 179 -25.82 13.40 -1.98
C VAL A 179 -25.36 14.78 -2.40
N ASN A 180 -24.27 15.26 -1.80
CA ASN A 180 -23.69 16.56 -2.14
C ASN A 180 -22.91 16.54 -3.48
N ALA A 181 -22.69 17.72 -4.06
CA ALA A 181 -21.99 17.88 -5.33
C ALA A 181 -20.53 17.35 -5.30
N GLY A 182 -19.90 17.32 -4.14
CA GLY A 182 -18.54 16.78 -3.97
C GLY A 182 -18.51 15.27 -4.16
N ILE A 183 -19.45 14.56 -3.54
CA ILE A 183 -19.60 13.10 -3.70
C ILE A 183 -19.94 12.77 -5.16
N PHE A 184 -20.85 13.54 -5.77
CA PHE A 184 -21.20 13.33 -7.17
C PHE A 184 -20.00 13.48 -8.11
N ARG A 185 -19.18 14.53 -7.94
CA ARG A 185 -17.94 14.73 -8.73
C ARG A 185 -16.91 13.65 -8.47
N PHE A 186 -16.72 13.25 -7.21
CA PHE A 186 -15.79 12.18 -6.85
C PHE A 186 -16.16 10.85 -7.53
N VAL A 187 -17.44 10.47 -7.49
CA VAL A 187 -17.92 9.25 -8.13
C VAL A 187 -17.73 9.31 -9.64
N ASN A 188 -18.07 10.44 -10.29
CA ASN A 188 -17.87 10.59 -11.73
C ASN A 188 -16.37 10.49 -12.12
N TYR A 189 -15.49 11.03 -11.32
CA TYR A 189 -14.04 10.95 -11.56
C TYR A 189 -13.53 9.50 -11.55
N TYR A 190 -13.94 8.69 -10.56
CA TYR A 190 -13.42 7.33 -10.39
C TYR A 190 -14.14 6.26 -11.23
N ILE A 191 -15.37 6.51 -11.65
CA ILE A 191 -16.18 5.52 -12.38
C ILE A 191 -16.86 6.10 -13.63
N GLY A 192 -16.48 7.29 -14.07
CA GLY A 192 -16.99 7.92 -15.30
C GLY A 192 -16.61 7.14 -16.54
N GLU A 193 -15.33 6.87 -16.72
CA GLU A 193 -14.79 6.19 -17.88
C GLU A 193 -14.84 4.66 -17.72
N ASN A 194 -14.92 3.94 -18.85
CA ASN A 194 -15.01 2.48 -18.83
C ASN A 194 -13.72 1.83 -18.29
N GLU A 195 -12.59 2.37 -18.67
CA GLU A 195 -11.29 1.87 -18.22
C GLU A 195 -11.09 2.07 -16.73
N ASP A 196 -11.45 3.24 -16.18
CA ASP A 196 -11.38 3.52 -14.76
C ASP A 196 -12.24 2.57 -13.93
N ARG A 197 -13.46 2.27 -14.40
CA ARG A 197 -14.34 1.27 -13.77
C ARG A 197 -13.71 -0.12 -13.76
N ARG A 198 -13.12 -0.52 -14.89
CA ARG A 198 -12.44 -1.82 -15.03
C ARG A 198 -11.27 -1.92 -14.06
N LEU A 199 -10.44 -0.88 -14.00
CA LEU A 199 -9.29 -0.81 -13.10
C LEU A 199 -9.73 -0.78 -11.64
N LEU A 200 -10.76 -0.01 -11.29
CA LEU A 200 -11.29 0.04 -9.93
C LEU A 200 -11.76 -1.34 -9.46
N TYR A 201 -12.57 -2.02 -10.28
CA TYR A 201 -13.06 -3.36 -9.97
C TYR A 201 -11.90 -4.35 -9.80
N ASN A 202 -10.97 -4.37 -10.74
CA ASN A 202 -9.83 -5.29 -10.74
C ASN A 202 -8.92 -5.05 -9.55
N ARG A 203 -8.51 -3.81 -9.29
CA ARG A 203 -7.64 -3.42 -8.16
C ARG A 203 -8.27 -3.79 -6.82
N TRP A 204 -9.53 -3.42 -6.59
CA TRP A 204 -10.21 -3.70 -5.34
C TRP A 204 -10.44 -5.19 -5.11
N THR A 205 -10.89 -5.90 -6.14
CA THR A 205 -11.21 -7.33 -6.02
C THR A 205 -9.95 -8.18 -5.90
N THR A 206 -8.90 -7.85 -6.64
CA THR A 206 -7.63 -8.59 -6.61
C THR A 206 -6.91 -8.44 -5.27
N LEU A 207 -6.83 -7.22 -4.73
CA LEU A 207 -6.12 -6.92 -3.49
C LEU A 207 -6.95 -7.15 -2.21
N ARG A 208 -8.19 -7.64 -2.33
CA ARG A 208 -9.13 -7.77 -1.20
C ARG A 208 -8.68 -8.71 -0.08
N LYS A 209 -7.78 -9.66 -0.37
CA LYS A 209 -7.27 -10.62 0.62
C LYS A 209 -6.12 -10.07 1.46
N LEU A 210 -5.51 -8.97 1.05
CA LEU A 210 -4.53 -8.25 1.84
C LEU A 210 -5.29 -7.36 2.85
N LYS A 211 -5.61 -7.96 3.98
CA LYS A 211 -6.39 -7.35 5.08
C LYS A 211 -5.64 -7.55 6.39
N PRO A 212 -4.95 -6.51 6.90
CA PRO A 212 -4.19 -6.62 8.14
C PRO A 212 -5.11 -6.78 9.35
N ASP A 213 -4.71 -7.63 10.29
CA ASP A 213 -5.28 -7.70 11.63
C ASP A 213 -4.46 -6.84 12.60
N LEU A 214 -5.03 -5.69 12.95
CA LEU A 214 -4.33 -4.69 13.76
C LEU A 214 -4.02 -5.16 15.18
N SER A 215 -4.79 -6.09 15.72
CA SER A 215 -4.54 -6.67 17.05
C SER A 215 -3.25 -7.50 17.04
N SER A 216 -3.15 -8.42 16.09
CA SER A 216 -1.94 -9.23 15.89
C SER A 216 -0.73 -8.37 15.56
N ILE A 217 -0.91 -7.35 14.71
CA ILE A 217 0.17 -6.42 14.33
C ILE A 217 0.73 -5.69 15.55
N ARG A 218 -0.11 -5.12 16.43
CA ARG A 218 0.35 -4.47 17.67
C ARG A 218 1.11 -5.44 18.57
N SER A 219 0.61 -6.65 18.74
CA SER A 219 1.30 -7.70 19.52
C SER A 219 2.68 -8.02 18.94
N PHE A 220 2.82 -8.08 17.61
CA PHE A 220 4.10 -8.31 16.95
C PHE A 220 5.05 -7.11 17.08
N ILE A 221 4.53 -5.88 17.00
CA ILE A 221 5.32 -4.66 17.21
C ILE A 221 5.98 -4.68 18.60
N LEU A 222 5.21 -4.99 19.64
CA LEU A 222 5.73 -5.12 21.00
C LEU A 222 6.74 -6.27 21.12
N LYS A 223 6.41 -7.44 20.57
CA LYS A 223 7.26 -8.64 20.65
C LYS A 223 8.61 -8.46 19.96
N TYR A 224 8.61 -7.87 18.76
CA TYR A 224 9.82 -7.74 17.95
C TYR A 224 10.47 -6.35 18.04
N LYS A 225 9.88 -5.45 18.83
CA LYS A 225 10.34 -4.05 19.02
C LYS A 225 10.49 -3.32 17.68
N THR A 226 9.55 -3.57 16.76
CA THR A 226 9.54 -2.96 15.42
C THR A 226 9.23 -1.47 15.55
N ARG A 227 10.04 -0.61 14.97
CA ARG A 227 9.79 0.83 14.96
C ARG A 227 8.69 1.18 13.97
N VAL A 228 7.72 1.97 14.39
CA VAL A 228 6.60 2.43 13.56
C VAL A 228 6.64 3.94 13.42
N ARG A 229 6.68 4.43 12.20
CA ARG A 229 6.69 5.86 11.87
C ARG A 229 5.51 6.14 10.95
N LEU A 230 4.61 7.02 11.39
CA LEU A 230 3.44 7.43 10.61
C LEU A 230 3.58 8.90 10.21
N ILE A 231 3.26 9.21 8.96
CA ILE A 231 3.14 10.59 8.48
C ILE A 231 1.73 10.82 7.95
N TYR A 232 1.14 11.95 8.31
CA TYR A 232 -0.16 12.40 7.80
C TYR A 232 -0.09 13.86 7.34
N GLY A 233 -0.92 14.20 6.36
CA GLY A 233 -1.18 15.59 6.01
C GLY A 233 -2.27 16.17 6.90
N ASN A 234 -2.08 17.40 7.42
CA ASN A 234 -3.08 18.09 8.25
C ASN A 234 -4.36 18.45 7.48
N HIS A 235 -4.31 18.47 6.16
CA HIS A 235 -5.45 18.71 5.26
C HIS A 235 -5.94 17.43 4.55
N ASP A 236 -5.43 16.25 4.95
CA ASP A 236 -5.91 14.98 4.42
C ASP A 236 -7.36 14.73 4.88
N ARG A 237 -8.25 14.51 3.90
CA ARG A 237 -9.68 14.20 4.14
C ARG A 237 -10.00 12.73 3.90
N ILE A 238 -9.02 11.94 3.52
CA ILE A 238 -9.17 10.50 3.21
C ILE A 238 -8.70 9.68 4.41
N PHE A 239 -7.48 9.92 4.90
CA PHE A 239 -6.89 9.22 6.03
C PHE A 239 -6.44 10.23 7.10
N LEU A 240 -7.22 10.33 8.18
CA LEU A 240 -7.00 11.28 9.27
C LEU A 240 -5.92 10.77 10.24
N SER A 241 -5.09 11.66 10.79
CA SER A 241 -4.09 11.33 11.81
C SER A 241 -4.69 10.66 13.05
N SER A 242 -5.92 11.03 13.42
CA SER A 242 -6.66 10.44 14.54
C SER A 242 -6.86 8.91 14.42
N VAL A 243 -6.82 8.36 13.19
CA VAL A 243 -6.85 6.90 12.99
C VAL A 243 -5.49 6.29 13.35
N GLY A 244 -4.40 6.97 13.00
CA GLY A 244 -3.04 6.59 13.42
C GLY A 244 -2.88 6.66 14.93
N GLU A 245 -3.37 7.72 15.57
CA GLU A 245 -3.34 7.88 17.02
C GLU A 245 -4.02 6.70 17.74
N LYS A 246 -5.18 6.26 17.24
CA LYS A 246 -5.86 5.06 17.77
C LYS A 246 -5.06 3.78 17.53
N PHE A 247 -4.36 3.69 16.41
CA PHE A 247 -3.56 2.50 16.10
C PHE A 247 -2.35 2.38 17.03
N ILE A 248 -1.67 3.47 17.34
CA ILE A 248 -0.48 3.45 18.20
C ILE A 248 -0.78 3.28 19.68
N THR A 249 -2.05 3.35 20.11
CA THR A 249 -2.42 3.14 21.51
C THR A 249 -1.95 1.75 21.98
N GLY A 250 -1.09 1.75 23.01
CA GLY A 250 -0.44 0.57 23.60
C GLY A 250 0.87 0.15 22.93
N ILE A 251 1.35 0.92 21.94
CA ILE A 251 2.66 0.73 21.29
C ILE A 251 3.42 2.06 21.14
N GLU A 252 3.18 3.04 22.02
CA GLU A 252 3.70 4.40 21.94
C GLU A 252 5.21 4.44 22.00
N GLU A 253 5.84 3.56 22.77
CA GLU A 253 7.30 3.47 22.88
C GLU A 253 7.99 3.11 21.54
N GLN A 254 7.31 2.36 20.68
CA GLN A 254 7.83 1.94 19.37
C GLN A 254 7.35 2.83 18.22
N SER A 255 6.44 3.78 18.48
CA SER A 255 5.75 4.49 17.41
C SER A 255 5.76 6.00 17.56
N THR A 256 5.84 6.68 16.41
CA THR A 256 5.69 8.14 16.34
C THR A 256 4.74 8.52 15.20
N ILE A 257 4.04 9.65 15.38
CA ILE A 257 3.20 10.28 14.35
C ILE A 257 3.74 11.66 14.04
N THR A 258 3.97 11.93 12.78
CA THR A 258 4.32 13.24 12.25
C THR A 258 3.15 13.76 11.41
N VAL A 259 2.71 14.98 11.68
CA VAL A 259 1.68 15.65 10.87
C VAL A 259 2.34 16.81 10.14
N ILE A 260 2.28 16.79 8.81
CA ILE A 260 2.91 17.79 7.95
C ILE A 260 1.87 18.66 7.25
N HIS A 261 2.28 19.81 6.73
CA HIS A 261 1.41 20.72 5.99
C HIS A 261 1.17 20.20 4.56
N SER A 262 0.24 19.26 4.42
CA SER A 262 -0.10 18.60 3.15
C SER A 262 -1.55 18.13 3.14
N GLY A 263 -2.06 17.84 1.94
CA GLY A 263 -3.24 17.00 1.75
C GLY A 263 -2.89 15.52 1.86
N HIS A 264 -3.62 14.68 1.09
CA HIS A 264 -3.37 13.23 1.09
C HIS A 264 -1.99 12.85 0.52
N GLN A 265 -1.48 13.61 -0.46
CA GLN A 265 -0.22 13.32 -1.15
C GLN A 265 0.99 13.72 -0.29
N VAL A 266 1.25 12.92 0.75
CA VAL A 266 2.41 13.10 1.65
C VAL A 266 3.68 12.49 1.07
N LEU A 267 3.58 11.47 0.21
CA LEU A 267 4.72 10.92 -0.53
C LEU A 267 5.03 11.80 -1.74
N HIS A 268 5.86 12.79 -1.53
CA HIS A 268 6.28 13.72 -2.57
C HIS A 268 7.64 14.31 -2.21
N GLU A 269 8.47 14.63 -3.22
CA GLU A 269 9.81 15.17 -3.03
C GLU A 269 9.86 16.44 -2.17
N LYS A 270 8.86 17.32 -2.27
CA LYS A 270 8.76 18.53 -1.41
C LYS A 270 8.70 18.23 0.08
N HIS A 271 8.37 17.01 0.48
CA HIS A 271 8.31 16.54 1.86
C HIS A 271 9.50 15.62 2.22
N ALA A 272 10.54 15.63 1.40
CA ALA A 272 11.73 14.81 1.65
C ALA A 272 12.37 15.10 3.02
N ALA A 273 12.36 16.38 3.43
CA ALA A 273 12.91 16.80 4.73
C ALA A 273 12.19 16.16 5.93
N GLU A 274 10.90 15.88 5.81
CA GLU A 274 10.09 15.24 6.86
C GLU A 274 10.12 13.71 6.77
N ILE A 275 10.25 13.14 5.56
CA ILE A 275 10.22 11.69 5.34
C ILE A 275 11.59 11.05 5.65
N LEU A 276 12.67 11.64 5.13
CA LEU A 276 14.00 11.03 5.21
C LEU A 276 14.48 10.75 6.63
N PRO A 277 14.34 11.66 7.62
CA PRO A 277 14.77 11.38 9.00
C PRO A 277 14.15 10.10 9.56
N LEU A 278 12.90 9.80 9.20
CA LEU A 278 12.17 8.62 9.70
C LEU A 278 12.69 7.28 9.16
N LEU A 279 13.56 7.32 8.15
CA LEU A 279 14.29 6.13 7.68
C LEU A 279 15.46 5.78 8.60
N PHE A 280 15.97 6.75 9.39
CA PHE A 280 17.14 6.60 10.25
C PHE A 280 16.78 6.35 11.71
N ASP A 281 15.67 6.89 12.17
CA ASP A 281 15.21 6.83 13.59
C ASP A 281 14.94 5.42 14.12
#